data_675726888b56c1515c47a0163aee5f62
#
_entry.id   675726888b56c1515c47a0163aee5f62
#
_cell.length_a   1.000
_cell.length_b   1.000
_cell.length_c   1.000
_cell.angle_alpha   90.00
_cell.angle_beta   90.00
_cell.angle_gamma   90.00
#
_symmetry.space_group_name_H-M   'P 1'
#
loop_
_entity.id
_entity.type
_entity.pdbx_description
1 polymer ?
#
loop_
_entity_poly.entity_id
_entity_poly.type
_entity_poly.pdbx_seq_one_letter_code
_entity_poly.pdbx_strand_id
1 'polypeptide(L)'
;MHLKLIGLCLAAAAAMQHAPAMAQAQTQAPYKIVTASERGTYIQIGRDIAKFVAPTAGIDLAVLPSAGSAENVQRLRYEPGVKFAMVQSDVYQAFLDQDKGGNVEAGVLIRPLRVIMPLYNEEIYFIARADSELEFVHQIKEAKINVGPLLSGTAMSATTLYRQMFNGPITEVNASYLSNEEALVKLTVDKTLDVVVVVAGQPAKLLVDMKPEARKLIKLLKFDASQPESQAAVKTYFPATVRAASYPNLLTEDIPGIAVKAYLVTYDYGLGSTVAQLRQFARSLCQNFAALQTSGHPKWREVDLSLPELGRGWLYYPPMAREIRSCTAGKRVAVPSKTCTQQERVLGLCKQ
;
A
#
# COMPACT_ATOMS: atom_id res chain seq x y z
N MET A 1 -28.43 -38.22 -91.86
CA MET A 1 -27.62 -38.66 -90.70
C MET A 1 -27.51 -37.49 -89.73
N HIS A 2 -28.35 -37.45 -88.70
CA HIS A 2 -28.52 -36.33 -87.86
C HIS A 2 -27.86 -36.59 -86.47
N LEU A 3 -26.96 -35.74 -86.12
CA LEU A 3 -26.28 -35.77 -84.80
C LEU A 3 -27.02 -34.75 -83.87
N LYS A 4 -27.59 -35.23 -82.79
CA LYS A 4 -28.18 -34.37 -81.74
C LYS A 4 -27.13 -34.07 -80.67
N LEU A 5 -26.87 -32.78 -80.51
CA LEU A 5 -26.09 -32.29 -79.36
C LEU A 5 -27.07 -32.16 -78.17
N ILE A 6 -26.71 -32.80 -77.08
CA ILE A 6 -27.31 -32.62 -75.75
C ILE A 6 -26.44 -31.67 -74.95
N GLY A 7 -27.00 -30.48 -74.56
CA GLY A 7 -26.33 -29.52 -73.72
C GLY A 7 -26.46 -29.93 -72.29
N LEU A 8 -25.34 -29.95 -71.52
CA LEU A 8 -25.25 -30.26 -70.13
C LEU A 8 -25.03 -28.90 -69.35
N CYS A 9 -26.07 -28.43 -68.67
CA CYS A 9 -25.96 -27.28 -67.77
C CYS A 9 -25.31 -27.69 -66.42
N LEU A 10 -24.05 -27.30 -66.21
CA LEU A 10 -23.42 -27.38 -64.85
C LEU A 10 -23.83 -26.19 -64.00
N ALA A 11 -24.64 -26.46 -63.00
CA ALA A 11 -24.88 -25.52 -61.92
C ALA A 11 -23.71 -25.57 -60.90
N ALA A 12 -22.89 -24.50 -60.86
CA ALA A 12 -21.83 -24.35 -59.88
C ALA A 12 -22.44 -23.81 -58.56
N ALA A 13 -22.62 -24.68 -57.57
CA ALA A 13 -22.99 -24.28 -56.22
C ALA A 13 -21.72 -23.73 -55.52
N ALA A 14 -21.67 -22.41 -55.31
CA ALA A 14 -20.65 -21.76 -54.51
C ALA A 14 -20.91 -22.06 -53.00
N ALA A 15 -20.16 -23.02 -52.44
CA ALA A 15 -20.11 -23.24 -51.00
C ALA A 15 -19.26 -22.15 -50.38
N MET A 16 -19.92 -21.15 -49.72
CA MET A 16 -19.25 -20.19 -48.83
C MET A 16 -18.74 -20.95 -47.61
N GLN A 17 -17.45 -21.22 -47.57
CA GLN A 17 -16.76 -21.72 -46.38
C GLN A 17 -16.68 -20.61 -45.37
N HIS A 18 -17.50 -20.66 -44.34
CA HIS A 18 -17.33 -19.87 -43.15
C HIS A 18 -16.12 -20.42 -42.38
N ALA A 19 -14.95 -19.81 -42.56
CA ALA A 19 -13.81 -20.07 -41.69
C ALA A 19 -14.18 -19.61 -40.27
N PRO A 20 -14.05 -20.46 -39.24
CA PRO A 20 -14.24 -20.00 -37.87
C PRO A 20 -13.21 -18.91 -37.60
N ALA A 21 -13.66 -17.72 -37.24
CA ALA A 21 -12.81 -16.66 -36.70
C ALA A 21 -12.12 -17.24 -35.47
N MET A 22 -10.86 -17.63 -35.58
CA MET A 22 -10.04 -17.96 -34.42
C MET A 22 -9.97 -16.69 -33.59
N ALA A 23 -10.67 -16.68 -32.43
CA ALA A 23 -10.49 -15.69 -31.41
C ALA A 23 -9.00 -15.73 -31.02
N GLN A 24 -8.24 -14.73 -31.45
CA GLN A 24 -6.86 -14.55 -31.02
C GLN A 24 -6.93 -14.41 -29.49
N ALA A 25 -6.44 -15.42 -28.77
CA ALA A 25 -6.23 -15.33 -27.34
C ALA A 25 -5.32 -14.10 -27.13
N GLN A 26 -5.88 -13.04 -26.55
CA GLN A 26 -5.10 -11.87 -26.19
C GLN A 26 -4.03 -12.34 -25.22
N THR A 27 -2.79 -12.38 -25.65
CA THR A 27 -1.65 -12.69 -24.80
C THR A 27 -1.57 -11.61 -23.74
N GLN A 28 -1.81 -12.00 -22.48
CA GLN A 28 -1.73 -11.09 -21.33
C GLN A 28 -0.29 -10.59 -21.18
N ALA A 29 -0.12 -9.31 -20.87
CA ALA A 29 1.20 -8.75 -20.61
C ALA A 29 1.75 -9.32 -19.28
N PRO A 30 2.93 -9.94 -19.26
CA PRO A 30 3.51 -10.50 -18.05
C PRO A 30 4.09 -9.38 -17.19
N TYR A 31 3.40 -9.01 -16.13
CA TYR A 31 3.85 -8.00 -15.16
C TYR A 31 4.00 -8.61 -13.77
N LYS A 32 4.75 -7.92 -12.93
CA LYS A 32 4.99 -8.30 -11.54
C LYS A 32 4.65 -7.16 -10.61
N ILE A 33 4.13 -7.51 -9.43
CA ILE A 33 3.98 -6.63 -8.27
C ILE A 33 4.85 -7.13 -7.13
N VAL A 34 5.69 -6.28 -6.58
CA VAL A 34 6.48 -6.58 -5.37
C VAL A 34 5.77 -6.03 -4.14
N THR A 35 5.75 -6.83 -3.08
CA THR A 35 4.88 -6.61 -1.92
C THR A 35 5.69 -6.54 -0.61
N ALA A 36 5.61 -7.55 0.24
CA ALA A 36 6.40 -7.71 1.45
C ALA A 36 6.39 -9.20 1.86
N SER A 37 6.58 -9.49 3.14
CA SER A 37 6.61 -10.87 3.64
C SER A 37 5.34 -11.65 3.29
N GLU A 38 5.45 -12.96 3.13
CA GLU A 38 4.36 -13.88 2.81
C GLU A 38 3.17 -13.83 3.81
N ARG A 39 3.42 -13.39 5.04
CA ARG A 39 2.41 -13.27 6.10
C ARG A 39 1.87 -11.85 6.28
N GLY A 40 2.41 -10.88 5.51
CA GLY A 40 2.05 -9.46 5.63
C GLY A 40 0.74 -9.11 4.92
N THR A 41 0.27 -7.90 5.15
CA THR A 41 -0.91 -7.35 4.47
C THR A 41 -0.63 -7.06 2.99
N TYR A 42 0.56 -6.57 2.64
CA TYR A 42 0.92 -6.23 1.26
C TYR A 42 0.75 -7.40 0.29
N ILE A 43 1.18 -8.61 0.68
CA ILE A 43 1.05 -9.78 -0.20
C ILE A 43 -0.41 -10.15 -0.44
N GLN A 44 -1.29 -9.97 0.56
CA GLN A 44 -2.73 -10.23 0.41
C GLN A 44 -3.38 -9.20 -0.52
N ILE A 45 -3.06 -7.92 -0.34
CA ILE A 45 -3.51 -6.84 -1.24
C ILE A 45 -3.01 -7.10 -2.68
N GLY A 46 -1.76 -7.52 -2.86
CA GLY A 46 -1.21 -7.89 -4.16
C GLY A 46 -1.97 -9.05 -4.82
N ARG A 47 -2.31 -10.08 -4.04
CA ARG A 47 -3.12 -11.22 -4.51
C ARG A 47 -4.53 -10.79 -4.90
N ASP A 48 -5.16 -9.88 -4.16
CA ASP A 48 -6.46 -9.30 -4.52
C ASP A 48 -6.39 -8.52 -5.83
N ILE A 49 -5.36 -7.70 -6.03
CA ILE A 49 -5.13 -6.98 -7.28
C ILE A 49 -4.94 -7.96 -8.44
N ALA A 50 -4.15 -9.01 -8.26
CA ALA A 50 -3.93 -10.03 -9.29
C ALA A 50 -5.22 -10.79 -9.62
N LYS A 51 -6.06 -11.06 -8.63
CA LYS A 51 -7.33 -11.79 -8.79
C LYS A 51 -8.43 -10.94 -9.41
N PHE A 52 -8.64 -9.72 -8.91
CA PHE A 52 -9.84 -8.92 -9.24
C PHE A 52 -9.57 -7.85 -10.31
N VAL A 53 -8.33 -7.36 -10.43
CA VAL A 53 -8.00 -6.21 -11.30
C VAL A 53 -7.23 -6.63 -12.54
N ALA A 54 -6.19 -7.41 -12.39
CA ALA A 54 -5.27 -7.72 -13.47
C ALA A 54 -5.91 -8.42 -14.69
N PRO A 55 -6.82 -9.41 -14.53
CA PRO A 55 -7.42 -10.11 -15.67
C PRO A 55 -8.20 -9.19 -16.59
N THR A 56 -9.04 -8.31 -16.05
CA THR A 56 -9.84 -7.34 -16.84
C THR A 56 -8.93 -6.29 -17.52
N ALA A 57 -7.74 -6.07 -17.00
CA ALA A 57 -6.73 -5.22 -17.62
C ALA A 57 -5.91 -5.93 -18.72
N GLY A 58 -6.11 -7.23 -18.95
CA GLY A 58 -5.29 -8.03 -19.87
C GLY A 58 -3.85 -8.19 -19.36
N ILE A 59 -3.66 -8.29 -18.04
CA ILE A 59 -2.36 -8.45 -17.39
C ILE A 59 -2.31 -9.80 -16.69
N ASP A 60 -1.24 -10.56 -16.95
CA ASP A 60 -0.82 -11.68 -16.11
C ASP A 60 0.09 -11.11 -15.00
N LEU A 61 -0.45 -11.00 -13.79
CA LEU A 61 0.21 -10.32 -12.68
C LEU A 61 0.77 -11.30 -11.66
N ALA A 62 2.08 -11.53 -11.71
CA ALA A 62 2.79 -12.29 -10.69
C ALA A 62 2.96 -11.46 -9.42
N VAL A 63 2.57 -12.03 -8.28
CA VAL A 63 2.70 -11.40 -6.95
C VAL A 63 3.94 -11.95 -6.25
N LEU A 64 4.90 -11.07 -5.96
CA LEU A 64 6.20 -11.45 -5.42
C LEU A 64 6.38 -10.95 -3.99
N PRO A 65 6.83 -11.81 -3.08
CA PRO A 65 7.26 -11.36 -1.76
C PRO A 65 8.58 -10.58 -1.83
N SER A 66 8.86 -9.82 -0.77
CA SER A 66 10.09 -9.06 -0.58
C SER A 66 10.34 -8.78 0.90
N ALA A 67 11.48 -8.15 1.22
CA ALA A 67 11.71 -7.63 2.56
C ALA A 67 10.83 -6.41 2.89
N GLY A 68 10.34 -5.67 1.89
CA GLY A 68 9.44 -4.53 2.06
C GLY A 68 9.82 -3.29 1.24
N SER A 69 9.44 -2.10 1.72
CA SER A 69 9.42 -0.86 0.94
C SER A 69 10.76 -0.49 0.29
N ALA A 70 11.89 -0.67 0.98
CA ALA A 70 13.21 -0.31 0.43
C ALA A 70 13.62 -1.23 -0.72
N GLU A 71 13.46 -2.56 -0.55
CA GLU A 71 13.69 -3.53 -1.61
C GLU A 71 12.74 -3.30 -2.79
N ASN A 72 11.48 -2.96 -2.51
CA ASN A 72 10.47 -2.74 -3.53
C ASN A 72 10.82 -1.59 -4.47
N VAL A 73 11.37 -0.49 -3.94
CA VAL A 73 11.86 0.64 -4.75
C VAL A 73 12.97 0.19 -5.70
N GLN A 74 13.93 -0.61 -5.22
CA GLN A 74 15.03 -1.14 -6.02
C GLN A 74 14.51 -2.10 -7.10
N ARG A 75 13.67 -3.07 -6.73
CA ARG A 75 13.12 -4.07 -7.66
C ARG A 75 12.22 -3.44 -8.72
N LEU A 76 11.41 -2.43 -8.34
CA LEU A 76 10.59 -1.70 -9.32
C LEU A 76 11.45 -1.00 -10.38
N ARG A 77 12.66 -0.57 -10.02
CA ARG A 77 13.60 0.06 -10.95
C ARG A 77 14.32 -0.94 -11.84
N TYR A 78 14.83 -2.03 -11.26
CA TYR A 78 15.83 -2.87 -11.92
C TYR A 78 15.33 -4.25 -12.31
N GLU A 79 14.31 -4.79 -11.66
CA GLU A 79 13.83 -6.13 -11.98
C GLU A 79 12.92 -6.13 -13.20
N PRO A 80 13.25 -6.91 -14.26
CA PRO A 80 12.42 -7.00 -15.45
C PRO A 80 11.00 -7.47 -15.15
N GLY A 81 10.02 -6.79 -15.75
CA GLY A 81 8.60 -7.11 -15.60
C GLY A 81 7.95 -6.53 -14.35
N VAL A 82 8.69 -6.06 -13.34
CA VAL A 82 8.11 -5.35 -12.20
C VAL A 82 7.59 -4.00 -12.66
N LYS A 83 6.28 -3.79 -12.55
CA LYS A 83 5.60 -2.55 -12.93
C LYS A 83 4.84 -1.92 -11.77
N PHE A 84 4.65 -2.68 -10.71
CA PHE A 84 3.92 -2.28 -9.51
C PHE A 84 4.71 -2.63 -8.27
N ALA A 85 4.59 -1.80 -7.25
CA ALA A 85 5.15 -2.05 -5.94
C ALA A 85 4.25 -1.47 -4.85
N MET A 86 4.38 -2.00 -3.64
CA MET A 86 3.78 -1.40 -2.45
C MET A 86 4.88 -0.81 -1.58
N VAL A 87 4.68 0.43 -1.14
CA VAL A 87 5.64 1.14 -0.31
C VAL A 87 4.94 1.97 0.76
N GLN A 88 5.63 2.26 1.83
CA GLN A 88 5.20 3.20 2.86
C GLN A 88 5.45 4.64 2.43
N SER A 89 4.64 5.58 2.90
CA SER A 89 4.71 6.99 2.49
C SER A 89 6.01 7.70 2.91
N ASP A 90 6.66 7.24 3.95
CA ASP A 90 7.92 7.79 4.46
C ASP A 90 9.17 7.32 3.68
N VAL A 91 9.04 6.31 2.82
CA VAL A 91 10.14 5.83 1.97
C VAL A 91 10.72 6.95 1.10
N TYR A 92 9.86 7.87 0.64
CA TYR A 92 10.31 9.00 -0.17
C TYR A 92 11.27 9.89 0.60
N GLN A 93 10.91 10.27 1.82
CA GLN A 93 11.74 11.09 2.67
C GLN A 93 13.04 10.37 3.06
N ALA A 94 12.97 9.08 3.39
CA ALA A 94 14.12 8.27 3.75
C ALA A 94 15.16 8.19 2.63
N PHE A 95 14.73 7.99 1.38
CA PHE A 95 15.63 7.97 0.22
C PHE A 95 16.19 9.36 -0.11
N LEU A 96 15.39 10.43 0.02
CA LEU A 96 15.90 11.79 -0.15
C LEU A 96 16.95 12.17 0.91
N ASP A 97 16.79 11.70 2.13
CA ASP A 97 17.78 11.95 3.19
C ASP A 97 19.09 11.21 2.91
N GLN A 98 19.02 9.99 2.37
CA GLN A 98 20.19 9.24 1.91
C GLN A 98 20.89 9.95 0.73
N ASP A 99 20.14 10.46 -0.25
CA ASP A 99 20.66 11.22 -1.38
C ASP A 99 21.39 12.49 -0.91
N LYS A 100 20.81 13.24 0.01
CA LYS A 100 21.47 14.40 0.64
C LYS A 100 22.70 14.02 1.44
N GLY A 101 22.74 12.83 2.01
CA GLY A 101 23.88 12.25 2.70
C GLY A 101 24.98 11.71 1.78
N GLY A 102 24.85 11.89 0.45
CA GLY A 102 25.83 11.48 -0.55
C GLY A 102 25.54 10.18 -1.28
N ASN A 103 24.43 9.49 -0.96
CA ASN A 103 23.98 8.32 -1.72
C ASN A 103 23.16 8.76 -2.95
N VAL A 104 23.85 9.11 -4.04
CA VAL A 104 23.22 9.57 -5.30
C VAL A 104 22.25 8.54 -5.88
N GLU A 105 22.53 7.23 -5.68
CA GLU A 105 21.68 6.14 -6.15
C GLU A 105 20.27 6.22 -5.52
N ALA A 106 20.19 6.58 -4.24
CA ALA A 106 18.90 6.77 -3.57
C ALA A 106 18.03 7.83 -4.27
N GLY A 107 18.65 8.92 -4.73
CA GLY A 107 17.97 9.95 -5.51
C GLY A 107 17.50 9.46 -6.88
N VAL A 108 18.33 8.69 -7.58
CA VAL A 108 17.98 8.07 -8.88
C VAL A 108 16.79 7.12 -8.74
N LEU A 109 16.74 6.38 -7.64
CA LEU A 109 15.66 5.43 -7.36
C LEU A 109 14.33 6.12 -7.06
N ILE A 110 14.36 7.18 -6.23
CA ILE A 110 13.10 7.70 -5.66
C ILE A 110 12.43 8.78 -6.52
N ARG A 111 13.19 9.63 -7.21
CA ARG A 111 12.63 10.78 -7.94
C ARG A 111 11.63 10.39 -9.04
N PRO A 112 11.81 9.30 -9.81
CA PRO A 112 10.83 8.88 -10.81
C PRO A 112 9.71 8.00 -10.26
N LEU A 113 9.66 7.73 -8.96
CA LEU A 113 8.58 6.96 -8.35
C LEU A 113 7.26 7.77 -8.39
N ARG A 114 6.16 7.09 -8.73
CA ARG A 114 4.83 7.71 -8.87
C ARG A 114 3.78 6.88 -8.14
N VAL A 115 2.87 7.56 -7.47
CA VAL A 115 1.73 6.92 -6.80
C VAL A 115 0.63 6.62 -7.81
N ILE A 116 0.13 5.41 -7.81
CA ILE A 116 -1.09 5.02 -8.50
C ILE A 116 -2.28 5.44 -7.65
N MET A 117 -2.27 5.01 -6.38
CA MET A 117 -3.28 5.38 -5.39
C MET A 117 -2.76 5.16 -3.95
N PRO A 118 -3.23 5.96 -2.99
CA PRO A 118 -3.09 5.64 -1.57
C PRO A 118 -3.90 4.39 -1.24
N LEU A 119 -3.39 3.60 -0.31
CA LEU A 119 -4.08 2.43 0.23
C LEU A 119 -4.58 2.75 1.65
N TYR A 120 -4.21 1.98 2.63
CA TYR A 120 -4.63 2.10 4.03
C TYR A 120 -3.49 2.65 4.91
N ASN A 121 -3.81 2.95 6.16
CA ASN A 121 -2.81 3.30 7.15
C ASN A 121 -2.18 2.04 7.75
N GLU A 122 -0.89 2.14 8.07
CA GLU A 122 -0.13 1.14 8.81
C GLU A 122 0.37 1.80 10.09
N GLU A 123 -0.10 1.30 11.21
CA GLU A 123 0.29 1.79 12.53
C GLU A 123 1.74 1.37 12.83
N ILE A 124 2.48 2.25 13.50
CA ILE A 124 3.82 1.97 14.02
C ILE A 124 3.66 1.58 15.48
N TYR A 125 3.83 0.30 15.77
CA TYR A 125 3.74 -0.24 17.11
C TYR A 125 5.12 -0.23 17.76
N PHE A 126 5.20 0.34 18.95
CA PHE A 126 6.37 0.28 19.82
C PHE A 126 6.04 -0.66 20.96
N ILE A 127 6.61 -1.85 20.91
CA ILE A 127 6.35 -2.93 21.87
C ILE A 127 7.46 -2.93 22.91
N ALA A 128 7.11 -2.74 24.18
CA ALA A 128 8.03 -2.83 25.31
C ALA A 128 7.62 -4.00 26.23
N ARG A 129 8.48 -4.38 27.17
CA ARG A 129 8.09 -5.31 28.24
C ARG A 129 7.02 -4.70 29.13
N ALA A 130 6.13 -5.52 29.63
CA ALA A 130 5.07 -5.10 30.56
C ALA A 130 5.65 -4.48 31.86
N ASP A 131 6.81 -4.96 32.32
CA ASP A 131 7.53 -4.46 33.50
C ASP A 131 8.48 -3.28 33.21
N SER A 132 8.52 -2.78 31.98
CA SER A 132 9.36 -1.62 31.60
C SER A 132 8.80 -0.32 32.18
N GLU A 133 9.69 0.62 32.52
CA GLU A 133 9.32 2.00 32.93
C GLU A 133 8.95 2.89 31.73
N LEU A 134 9.22 2.43 30.49
CA LEU A 134 8.84 3.17 29.28
C LEU A 134 7.32 3.13 29.10
N GLU A 135 6.70 4.32 28.98
CA GLU A 135 5.26 4.48 28.72
C GLU A 135 4.99 5.17 27.38
N PHE A 136 5.96 6.00 26.92
CA PHE A 136 5.80 6.82 25.75
C PHE A 136 6.98 6.64 24.77
N VAL A 137 6.69 6.85 23.46
CA VAL A 137 7.70 6.74 22.41
C VAL A 137 8.83 7.75 22.54
N HIS A 138 8.57 8.97 23.06
CA HIS A 138 9.62 9.98 23.26
C HIS A 138 10.67 9.59 24.33
N GLN A 139 10.42 8.53 25.10
CA GLN A 139 11.35 8.04 26.14
C GLN A 139 12.40 7.05 25.62
N ILE A 140 12.33 6.62 24.33
CA ILE A 140 13.17 5.53 23.83
C ILE A 140 14.58 5.94 23.37
N LYS A 141 14.99 7.18 23.61
CA LYS A 141 16.26 7.74 23.08
C LYS A 141 17.47 6.87 23.33
N GLU A 142 17.63 6.33 24.53
CA GLU A 142 18.76 5.49 24.92
C GLU A 142 18.43 3.99 24.93
N ALA A 143 17.24 3.62 24.48
CA ALA A 143 16.77 2.25 24.52
C ALA A 143 17.47 1.37 23.46
N LYS A 144 17.59 0.09 23.75
CA LYS A 144 17.98 -0.96 22.78
C LYS A 144 16.76 -1.34 21.94
N ILE A 145 16.79 -0.98 20.67
CA ILE A 145 15.61 -1.02 19.79
C ILE A 145 15.84 -2.04 18.67
N ASN A 146 14.91 -2.98 18.51
CA ASN A 146 14.82 -3.72 17.25
C ASN A 146 13.96 -2.93 16.27
N VAL A 147 14.55 -2.53 15.15
CA VAL A 147 13.90 -1.76 14.10
C VAL A 147 13.32 -2.63 12.98
N GLY A 148 13.40 -3.96 13.11
CA GLY A 148 12.98 -4.91 12.10
C GLY A 148 14.08 -5.28 11.09
N PRO A 149 13.83 -6.26 10.20
CA PRO A 149 14.83 -6.74 9.25
C PRO A 149 15.37 -5.64 8.33
N LEU A 150 16.61 -5.76 7.91
CA LEU A 150 17.21 -4.88 6.91
C LEU A 150 16.35 -4.83 5.64
N LEU A 151 16.31 -3.67 4.99
CA LEU A 151 15.53 -3.38 3.78
C LEU A 151 13.99 -3.47 3.98
N SER A 152 13.52 -3.78 5.19
CA SER A 152 12.09 -3.75 5.49
C SER A 152 11.57 -2.31 5.59
N GLY A 153 10.26 -2.17 5.35
CA GLY A 153 9.58 -0.90 5.63
C GLY A 153 9.64 -0.52 7.11
N THR A 154 9.55 -1.50 8.01
CA THR A 154 9.68 -1.26 9.46
C THR A 154 11.03 -0.65 9.81
N ALA A 155 12.15 -1.21 9.31
CA ALA A 155 13.48 -0.67 9.59
C ALA A 155 13.61 0.77 9.09
N MET A 156 13.06 1.07 7.93
CA MET A 156 13.09 2.40 7.35
C MET A 156 12.25 3.39 8.16
N SER A 157 11.01 3.04 8.48
CA SER A 157 10.13 3.90 9.28
C SER A 157 10.68 4.14 10.68
N ALA A 158 11.13 3.08 11.36
CA ALA A 158 11.68 3.18 12.71
C ALA A 158 12.91 4.09 12.77
N THR A 159 13.88 3.91 11.86
CA THR A 159 15.11 4.72 11.84
C THR A 159 14.86 6.16 11.41
N THR A 160 13.93 6.38 10.46
CA THR A 160 13.55 7.72 10.01
C THR A 160 12.80 8.47 11.12
N LEU A 161 11.83 7.84 11.76
CA LEU A 161 11.09 8.41 12.87
C LEU A 161 12.01 8.75 14.05
N TYR A 162 12.86 7.81 14.45
CA TYR A 162 13.83 8.04 15.52
C TYR A 162 14.73 9.25 15.22
N ARG A 163 15.30 9.34 14.01
CA ARG A 163 16.13 10.47 13.61
C ARG A 163 15.38 11.79 13.64
N GLN A 164 14.12 11.83 13.25
CA GLN A 164 13.30 13.03 13.31
C GLN A 164 12.99 13.45 14.76
N MET A 165 12.76 12.49 15.65
CA MET A 165 12.47 12.75 17.05
C MET A 165 13.71 13.22 17.83
N PHE A 166 14.87 12.60 17.58
CA PHE A 166 16.05 12.79 18.44
C PHE A 166 17.23 13.48 17.74
N ASN A 167 17.02 14.00 16.51
CA ASN A 167 18.03 14.70 15.71
C ASN A 167 19.34 13.90 15.44
N GLY A 168 19.26 12.57 15.43
CA GLY A 168 20.37 11.68 15.19
C GLY A 168 19.95 10.25 14.93
N PRO A 169 20.85 9.40 14.38
CA PRO A 169 20.56 7.99 14.20
C PRO A 169 20.54 7.23 15.53
N ILE A 170 19.88 6.07 15.55
CA ILE A 170 20.06 5.09 16.63
C ILE A 170 21.52 4.65 16.59
N THR A 171 22.19 4.60 17.75
CA THR A 171 23.58 4.14 17.83
C THR A 171 23.66 2.65 17.47
N GLU A 172 24.78 2.21 16.88
CA GLU A 172 24.96 0.81 16.45
C GLU A 172 24.77 -0.19 17.61
N VAL A 173 25.17 0.19 18.82
CA VAL A 173 25.03 -0.65 20.02
C VAL A 173 23.57 -0.77 20.49
N ASN A 174 22.72 0.15 20.09
CA ASN A 174 21.30 0.19 20.45
C ASN A 174 20.36 -0.26 19.33
N ALA A 175 20.86 -0.42 18.09
CA ALA A 175 20.07 -0.87 16.96
C ALA A 175 20.20 -2.38 16.73
N SER A 176 19.10 -3.06 16.44
CA SER A 176 19.12 -4.43 15.92
C SER A 176 18.12 -4.60 14.78
N TYR A 177 18.39 -5.59 13.91
CA TYR A 177 17.67 -5.81 12.65
C TYR A 177 17.13 -7.25 12.55
N LEU A 178 16.54 -7.71 13.64
CA LEU A 178 16.04 -9.09 13.76
C LEU A 178 14.63 -9.21 13.16
N SER A 179 14.23 -10.46 12.89
CA SER A 179 12.83 -10.77 12.63
C SER A 179 11.94 -10.43 13.84
N ASN A 180 10.64 -10.25 13.62
CA ASN A 180 9.72 -9.93 14.72
C ASN A 180 9.70 -11.01 15.80
N GLU A 181 9.75 -12.27 15.39
CA GLU A 181 9.73 -13.42 16.29
C GLU A 181 10.99 -13.48 17.17
N GLU A 182 12.17 -13.34 16.57
CA GLU A 182 13.44 -13.30 17.29
C GLU A 182 13.51 -12.10 18.23
N ALA A 183 13.08 -10.92 17.78
CA ALA A 183 13.07 -9.71 18.57
C ALA A 183 12.16 -9.82 19.80
N LEU A 184 10.97 -10.44 19.66
CA LEU A 184 10.07 -10.66 20.79
C LEU A 184 10.65 -11.63 21.82
N VAL A 185 11.40 -12.65 21.40
CA VAL A 185 12.14 -13.52 22.33
C VAL A 185 13.19 -12.72 23.08
N LYS A 186 13.99 -11.92 22.37
CA LYS A 186 15.03 -11.06 22.99
C LYS A 186 14.44 -9.98 23.91
N LEU A 187 13.24 -9.48 23.60
CA LEU A 187 12.53 -8.53 24.46
C LEU A 187 12.02 -9.21 25.75
N THR A 188 11.35 -10.34 25.64
CA THR A 188 10.55 -10.90 26.75
C THR A 188 11.31 -11.97 27.55
N VAL A 189 12.12 -12.79 26.91
CA VAL A 189 12.87 -13.91 27.52
C VAL A 189 14.27 -13.51 27.87
N ASP A 190 15.07 -13.11 26.87
CA ASP A 190 16.48 -12.75 27.07
C ASP A 190 16.67 -11.40 27.76
N LYS A 191 15.66 -10.51 27.66
CA LYS A 191 15.65 -9.13 28.20
C LYS A 191 16.86 -8.31 27.72
N THR A 192 17.31 -8.57 26.49
CA THR A 192 18.45 -7.86 25.86
C THR A 192 18.00 -6.71 24.97
N LEU A 193 16.70 -6.59 24.72
CA LEU A 193 16.04 -5.45 24.04
C LEU A 193 15.10 -4.74 25.00
N ASP A 194 14.90 -3.45 24.76
CA ASP A 194 13.94 -2.62 25.50
C ASP A 194 12.69 -2.37 24.67
N VAL A 195 12.83 -2.24 23.34
CA VAL A 195 11.73 -1.94 22.42
C VAL A 195 11.84 -2.76 21.13
N VAL A 196 10.71 -3.25 20.65
CA VAL A 196 10.56 -3.84 19.30
C VAL A 196 9.59 -2.97 18.52
N VAL A 197 10.03 -2.49 17.36
CA VAL A 197 9.17 -1.72 16.46
C VAL A 197 8.58 -2.64 15.40
N VAL A 198 7.27 -2.49 15.16
CA VAL A 198 6.53 -3.21 14.10
C VAL A 198 5.67 -2.21 13.34
N VAL A 199 5.73 -2.23 12.02
CA VAL A 199 4.83 -1.45 11.17
C VAL A 199 3.89 -2.39 10.44
N ALA A 200 2.60 -2.27 10.71
CA ALA A 200 1.58 -3.12 10.12
C ALA A 200 0.21 -2.47 10.18
N GLY A 201 -0.67 -2.83 9.23
CA GLY A 201 -2.07 -2.42 9.30
C GLY A 201 -2.80 -3.04 10.48
N GLN A 202 -3.65 -2.26 11.14
CA GLN A 202 -4.47 -2.70 12.27
C GLN A 202 -5.68 -3.52 11.81
N PRO A 203 -5.98 -4.69 12.41
CA PRO A 203 -5.24 -5.35 13.48
C PRO A 203 -3.97 -6.06 12.97
N ALA A 204 -2.84 -5.81 13.62
CA ALA A 204 -1.57 -6.46 13.29
C ALA A 204 -1.62 -7.95 13.66
N LYS A 205 -1.44 -8.81 12.66
CA LYS A 205 -1.55 -10.27 12.81
C LYS A 205 -0.60 -10.81 13.91
N LEU A 206 0.62 -10.26 14.00
CA LEU A 206 1.58 -10.60 15.04
C LEU A 206 0.99 -10.49 16.46
N LEU A 207 0.26 -9.41 16.74
CA LEU A 207 -0.33 -9.15 18.05
C LEU A 207 -1.61 -9.97 18.27
N VAL A 208 -2.40 -10.18 17.21
CA VAL A 208 -3.64 -11.00 17.28
C VAL A 208 -3.34 -12.48 17.50
N ASP A 209 -2.34 -13.02 16.80
CA ASP A 209 -1.98 -14.43 16.87
C ASP A 209 -1.12 -14.77 18.09
N MET A 210 -0.66 -13.76 18.84
CA MET A 210 0.16 -13.96 20.03
C MET A 210 -0.63 -14.72 21.11
N LYS A 211 0.00 -15.70 21.73
CA LYS A 211 -0.61 -16.48 22.82
C LYS A 211 -0.95 -15.59 24.03
N PRO A 212 -2.03 -15.87 24.78
CA PRO A 212 -2.43 -15.04 25.93
C PRO A 212 -1.32 -14.84 26.97
N GLU A 213 -0.50 -15.84 27.20
CA GLU A 213 0.63 -15.79 28.15
C GLU A 213 1.70 -14.80 27.69
N ALA A 214 2.03 -14.80 26.39
CA ALA A 214 3.00 -13.89 25.81
C ALA A 214 2.50 -12.43 25.81
N ARG A 215 1.20 -12.21 25.60
CA ARG A 215 0.61 -10.85 25.65
C ARG A 215 0.77 -10.20 27.01
N LYS A 216 0.76 -10.96 28.11
CA LYS A 216 0.97 -10.46 29.47
C LYS A 216 2.41 -9.94 29.72
N LEU A 217 3.34 -10.32 28.86
CA LEU A 217 4.75 -9.94 28.98
C LEU A 217 5.08 -8.63 28.27
N ILE A 218 4.15 -8.07 27.50
CA ILE A 218 4.35 -6.88 26.68
C ILE A 218 3.31 -5.79 26.96
N LYS A 219 3.67 -4.56 26.61
CA LYS A 219 2.76 -3.43 26.45
C LYS A 219 3.11 -2.64 25.20
N LEU A 220 2.19 -1.81 24.74
CA LEU A 220 2.40 -0.88 23.64
C LEU A 220 2.67 0.53 24.21
N LEU A 221 3.73 1.19 23.71
CA LEU A 221 4.04 2.57 24.11
C LEU A 221 3.09 3.53 23.39
N LYS A 222 2.68 4.59 24.08
CA LYS A 222 1.81 5.65 23.57
C LYS A 222 2.64 6.70 22.81
N PHE A 223 2.11 7.22 21.71
CA PHE A 223 2.73 8.35 21.00
C PHE A 223 2.07 9.65 21.47
N ASP A 224 2.84 10.50 22.14
CA ASP A 224 2.39 11.83 22.55
C ASP A 224 2.86 12.88 21.55
N ALA A 225 1.93 13.36 20.72
CA ALA A 225 2.19 14.37 19.70
C ALA A 225 2.52 15.77 20.29
N SER A 226 2.23 16.01 21.56
CA SER A 226 2.49 17.31 22.22
C SER A 226 3.95 17.48 22.64
N GLN A 227 4.70 16.40 22.75
CA GLN A 227 6.10 16.43 23.19
C GLN A 227 7.00 17.10 22.15
N PRO A 228 8.00 17.89 22.57
CA PRO A 228 8.94 18.56 21.68
C PRO A 228 9.62 17.61 20.68
N GLU A 229 10.01 16.42 21.13
CA GLU A 229 10.64 15.37 20.32
C GLU A 229 9.71 14.88 19.22
N SER A 230 8.40 14.87 19.46
CA SER A 230 7.40 14.38 18.51
C SER A 230 7.05 15.38 17.40
N GLN A 231 7.36 16.67 17.57
CA GLN A 231 6.93 17.76 16.67
C GLN A 231 7.48 17.62 15.24
N ALA A 232 8.67 17.08 15.07
CA ALA A 232 9.24 16.84 13.74
C ALA A 232 8.57 15.61 13.07
N ALA A 233 8.26 14.58 13.84
CA ALA A 233 7.67 13.35 13.38
C ALA A 233 6.26 13.58 12.78
N VAL A 234 5.42 14.38 13.40
CA VAL A 234 4.04 14.66 12.93
C VAL A 234 3.97 15.42 11.61
N LYS A 235 5.10 15.89 11.08
CA LYS A 235 5.20 16.48 9.72
C LYS A 235 5.31 15.43 8.61
N THR A 236 5.71 14.22 8.97
CA THR A 236 5.94 13.10 8.02
C THR A 236 4.94 11.97 8.21
N TYR A 237 4.57 11.74 9.46
CA TYR A 237 3.71 10.64 9.90
C TYR A 237 2.33 11.15 10.28
N PHE A 238 1.35 10.25 10.28
CA PHE A 238 -0.05 10.58 10.53
C PHE A 238 -0.44 10.18 11.96
N PRO A 239 -1.17 11.01 12.71
CA PRO A 239 -1.79 10.59 13.95
C PRO A 239 -2.66 9.35 13.73
N ALA A 240 -2.57 8.40 14.64
CA ALA A 240 -3.34 7.16 14.60
C ALA A 240 -3.86 6.81 16.00
N THR A 241 -4.85 5.93 16.02
CA THR A 241 -5.37 5.33 17.26
C THR A 241 -5.21 3.82 17.18
N VAL A 242 -4.46 3.25 18.12
CA VAL A 242 -4.42 1.79 18.29
C VAL A 242 -5.62 1.39 19.12
N ARG A 243 -6.58 0.68 18.51
CA ARG A 243 -7.89 0.42 19.09
C ARG A 243 -7.86 -0.81 20.01
N ALA A 244 -8.39 -0.66 21.22
CA ALA A 244 -8.57 -1.77 22.15
C ALA A 244 -9.43 -2.90 21.54
N ALA A 245 -10.45 -2.55 20.76
CA ALA A 245 -11.29 -3.52 20.06
C ALA A 245 -10.51 -4.41 19.06
N SER A 246 -9.38 -3.95 18.55
CA SER A 246 -8.47 -4.75 17.70
C SER A 246 -7.60 -5.72 18.51
N TYR A 247 -7.42 -5.46 19.80
CA TYR A 247 -6.52 -6.20 20.70
C TYR A 247 -7.12 -6.39 22.10
N PRO A 248 -8.28 -7.06 22.23
CA PRO A 248 -9.07 -7.09 23.47
C PRO A 248 -8.34 -7.74 24.66
N ASN A 249 -7.28 -8.53 24.41
CA ASN A 249 -6.49 -9.18 25.46
C ASN A 249 -5.13 -8.50 25.70
N LEU A 250 -4.87 -7.35 25.09
CA LEU A 250 -3.65 -6.59 25.21
C LEU A 250 -3.91 -5.15 25.67
N LEU A 251 -5.00 -4.54 25.20
CA LEU A 251 -5.38 -3.18 25.51
C LEU A 251 -6.74 -3.16 26.22
N THR A 252 -6.85 -2.31 27.25
CA THR A 252 -8.10 -2.01 27.96
C THR A 252 -8.77 -0.75 27.44
N GLU A 253 -8.02 0.13 26.80
CA GLU A 253 -8.46 1.39 26.21
C GLU A 253 -7.75 1.65 24.87
N ASP A 254 -8.33 2.50 24.05
CA ASP A 254 -7.68 3.00 22.85
C ASP A 254 -6.47 3.86 23.23
N ILE A 255 -5.33 3.68 22.53
CA ILE A 255 -4.14 4.45 22.81
C ILE A 255 -3.73 5.31 21.61
N PRO A 256 -3.18 6.53 21.86
CA PRO A 256 -2.65 7.36 20.79
C PRO A 256 -1.42 6.71 20.17
N GLY A 257 -1.38 6.70 18.85
CA GLY A 257 -0.33 6.13 18.04
C GLY A 257 0.05 7.02 16.87
N ILE A 258 0.90 6.50 16.02
CA ILE A 258 1.37 7.14 14.80
C ILE A 258 1.39 6.11 13.67
N ALA A 259 1.16 6.56 12.44
CA ALA A 259 1.06 5.68 11.27
C ALA A 259 1.77 6.24 10.05
N VAL A 260 2.12 5.36 9.13
CA VAL A 260 2.44 5.66 7.72
C VAL A 260 1.27 5.26 6.84
N LYS A 261 1.19 5.83 5.64
CA LYS A 261 0.23 5.38 4.62
C LYS A 261 0.91 4.40 3.67
N ALA A 262 0.25 3.30 3.37
CA ALA A 262 0.65 2.41 2.29
C ALA A 262 0.27 3.02 0.94
N TYR A 263 1.14 2.92 -0.05
CA TYR A 263 0.91 3.36 -1.42
C TYR A 263 1.11 2.21 -2.40
N LEU A 264 0.21 2.12 -3.38
CA LEU A 264 0.47 1.39 -4.61
C LEU A 264 1.19 2.34 -5.57
N VAL A 265 2.39 1.94 -6.02
CA VAL A 265 3.27 2.79 -6.82
C VAL A 265 3.69 2.12 -8.12
N THR A 266 4.14 2.95 -9.05
CA THR A 266 4.77 2.59 -10.31
C THR A 266 5.90 3.58 -10.61
N TYR A 267 6.61 3.39 -11.73
CA TYR A 267 7.58 4.38 -12.21
C TYR A 267 6.93 5.35 -13.21
N ASP A 268 7.63 6.44 -13.50
CA ASP A 268 7.27 7.44 -14.51
C ASP A 268 7.58 6.89 -15.92
N TYR A 269 6.83 5.86 -16.34
CA TYR A 269 7.01 5.25 -17.65
C TYR A 269 6.53 6.16 -18.77
N GLY A 270 7.38 6.35 -19.82
CA GLY A 270 7.06 7.09 -21.02
C GLY A 270 6.78 6.23 -22.26
N LEU A 271 7.10 4.92 -22.24
CA LEU A 271 6.89 4.02 -23.39
C LEU A 271 5.39 3.82 -23.62
N GLY A 272 4.91 4.10 -24.84
CA GLY A 272 3.50 4.14 -25.20
C GLY A 272 2.73 2.85 -24.89
N SER A 273 3.33 1.67 -25.16
CA SER A 273 2.71 0.38 -24.84
C SER A 273 2.53 0.16 -23.33
N THR A 274 3.55 0.49 -22.51
CA THR A 274 3.47 0.41 -21.06
C THR A 274 2.43 1.41 -20.52
N VAL A 275 2.43 2.65 -21.01
CA VAL A 275 1.44 3.66 -20.62
C VAL A 275 0.01 3.19 -20.92
N ALA A 276 -0.23 2.63 -22.13
CA ALA A 276 -1.55 2.10 -22.51
C ALA A 276 -2.00 0.99 -21.55
N GLN A 277 -1.10 0.07 -21.20
CA GLN A 277 -1.38 -1.05 -20.31
C GLN A 277 -1.68 -0.57 -18.88
N LEU A 278 -0.91 0.39 -18.36
CA LEU A 278 -1.14 0.99 -17.03
C LEU A 278 -2.46 1.76 -16.99
N ARG A 279 -2.83 2.47 -18.06
CA ARG A 279 -4.16 3.10 -18.15
C ARG A 279 -5.28 2.08 -18.12
N GLN A 280 -5.13 0.95 -18.85
CA GLN A 280 -6.10 -0.13 -18.82
C GLN A 280 -6.23 -0.75 -17.43
N PHE A 281 -5.10 -0.92 -16.71
CA PHE A 281 -5.12 -1.34 -15.31
C PHE A 281 -5.91 -0.36 -14.42
N ALA A 282 -5.72 0.95 -14.58
CA ALA A 282 -6.46 1.94 -13.81
C ALA A 282 -7.98 1.88 -14.06
N ARG A 283 -8.41 1.66 -15.33
CA ARG A 283 -9.83 1.44 -15.66
C ARG A 283 -10.36 0.16 -15.00
N SER A 284 -9.61 -0.93 -15.09
CA SER A 284 -9.97 -2.20 -14.45
C SER A 284 -10.08 -2.07 -12.94
N LEU A 285 -9.16 -1.34 -12.30
CA LEU A 285 -9.21 -1.02 -10.88
C LEU A 285 -10.52 -0.33 -10.51
N CYS A 286 -10.93 0.68 -11.28
CA CYS A 286 -12.21 1.37 -11.08
C CYS A 286 -13.43 0.44 -11.22
N GLN A 287 -13.42 -0.41 -12.25
CA GLN A 287 -14.54 -1.33 -12.54
C GLN A 287 -14.70 -2.37 -11.43
N ASN A 288 -13.59 -2.87 -10.89
CA ASN A 288 -13.57 -3.96 -9.93
C ASN A 288 -13.38 -3.49 -8.47
N PHE A 289 -13.40 -2.18 -8.21
CA PHE A 289 -13.12 -1.66 -6.87
C PHE A 289 -14.13 -2.13 -5.81
N ALA A 290 -15.40 -2.23 -6.16
CA ALA A 290 -16.42 -2.78 -5.27
C ALA A 290 -16.15 -4.25 -4.90
N ALA A 291 -15.65 -5.05 -5.84
CA ALA A 291 -15.26 -6.45 -5.57
C ALA A 291 -14.06 -6.53 -4.62
N LEU A 292 -13.09 -5.62 -4.74
CA LEU A 292 -11.98 -5.52 -3.78
C LEU A 292 -12.51 -5.23 -2.36
N GLN A 293 -13.44 -4.30 -2.21
CA GLN A 293 -14.00 -3.92 -0.91
C GLN A 293 -14.89 -5.00 -0.27
N THR A 294 -15.61 -5.79 -1.08
CA THR A 294 -16.56 -6.80 -0.60
C THR A 294 -15.92 -8.17 -0.40
N SER A 295 -15.00 -8.56 -1.28
CA SER A 295 -14.47 -9.91 -1.38
C SER A 295 -12.95 -10.00 -1.20
N GLY A 296 -12.24 -8.87 -1.16
CA GLY A 296 -10.81 -8.78 -0.89
C GLY A 296 -10.51 -8.68 0.60
N HIS A 297 -9.23 -8.45 0.90
CA HIS A 297 -8.75 -8.24 2.27
C HIS A 297 -9.52 -7.10 2.97
N PRO A 298 -9.86 -7.20 4.26
CA PRO A 298 -10.65 -6.19 4.98
C PRO A 298 -10.12 -4.76 4.88
N LYS A 299 -8.80 -4.58 4.73
CA LYS A 299 -8.16 -3.27 4.55
C LYS A 299 -8.61 -2.52 3.29
N TRP A 300 -9.18 -3.19 2.29
CA TRP A 300 -9.79 -2.52 1.14
C TRP A 300 -10.98 -1.61 1.50
N ARG A 301 -11.62 -1.84 2.66
CA ARG A 301 -12.72 -1.00 3.15
C ARG A 301 -12.25 0.37 3.65
N GLU A 302 -10.96 0.51 3.94
CA GLU A 302 -10.32 1.77 4.34
C GLU A 302 -9.79 2.56 3.13
N VAL A 303 -9.87 2.00 1.93
CA VAL A 303 -9.34 2.58 0.70
C VAL A 303 -10.47 3.21 -0.10
N ASP A 304 -10.20 4.36 -0.71
CA ASP A 304 -11.07 5.00 -1.68
C ASP A 304 -10.30 5.45 -2.94
N LEU A 305 -11.02 5.82 -3.97
CA LEU A 305 -10.45 6.29 -5.24
C LEU A 305 -10.43 7.82 -5.36
N SER A 306 -10.54 8.56 -4.25
CA SER A 306 -10.64 10.03 -4.27
C SER A 306 -9.37 10.72 -4.74
N LEU A 307 -8.23 10.04 -4.67
CA LEU A 307 -6.89 10.57 -4.97
C LEU A 307 -6.63 11.90 -4.23
N PRO A 308 -6.58 11.87 -2.89
CA PRO A 308 -6.34 13.05 -2.06
C PRO A 308 -4.94 13.62 -2.30
N GLU A 309 -4.66 14.80 -1.75
CA GLU A 309 -3.31 15.35 -1.74
C GLU A 309 -2.33 14.36 -1.08
N LEU A 310 -1.19 14.15 -1.73
CA LEU A 310 -0.16 13.25 -1.25
C LEU A 310 0.80 14.00 -0.31
N GLY A 311 1.50 13.27 0.53
CA GLY A 311 2.57 13.79 1.35
C GLY A 311 3.69 14.44 0.51
N ARG A 312 4.55 15.21 1.19
CA ARG A 312 5.62 15.99 0.56
C ARG A 312 6.50 15.15 -0.38
N GLY A 313 6.66 15.63 -1.62
CA GLY A 313 7.50 15.01 -2.65
C GLY A 313 6.80 13.97 -3.50
N TRP A 314 5.71 13.40 -3.04
CA TRP A 314 4.97 12.40 -3.78
C TRP A 314 4.14 13.01 -4.92
N LEU A 315 4.15 12.33 -6.07
CA LEU A 315 3.36 12.70 -7.24
C LEU A 315 2.58 11.49 -7.74
N TYR A 316 1.36 11.72 -8.18
CA TYR A 316 0.59 10.70 -8.89
C TYR A 316 1.18 10.41 -10.27
N TYR A 317 1.03 9.17 -10.75
CA TYR A 317 1.29 8.85 -12.15
C TYR A 317 0.18 9.43 -13.04
N PRO A 318 0.46 10.50 -13.84
CA PRO A 318 -0.60 11.27 -14.47
C PRO A 318 -1.50 10.45 -15.40
N PRO A 319 -1.00 9.47 -16.21
CA PRO A 319 -1.87 8.67 -17.07
C PRO A 319 -2.93 7.88 -16.30
N MET A 320 -2.56 7.26 -15.16
CA MET A 320 -3.50 6.47 -14.35
C MET A 320 -4.41 7.35 -13.51
N ALA A 321 -3.88 8.43 -12.95
CA ALA A 321 -4.66 9.37 -12.15
C ALA A 321 -5.82 10.00 -12.95
N ARG A 322 -5.63 10.27 -14.25
CA ARG A 322 -6.71 10.74 -15.15
C ARG A 322 -7.82 9.70 -15.27
N GLU A 323 -7.48 8.43 -15.48
CA GLU A 323 -8.47 7.35 -15.59
C GLU A 323 -9.25 7.16 -14.28
N ILE A 324 -8.55 7.16 -13.12
CA ILE A 324 -9.18 7.01 -11.81
C ILE A 324 -10.13 8.19 -11.52
N ARG A 325 -9.71 9.44 -11.78
CA ARG A 325 -10.57 10.61 -11.59
C ARG A 325 -11.80 10.60 -12.50
N SER A 326 -11.66 10.14 -13.74
CA SER A 326 -12.80 10.06 -14.66
C SER A 326 -13.85 9.05 -14.21
N CYS A 327 -13.46 7.92 -13.63
CA CYS A 327 -14.41 6.92 -13.13
C CYS A 327 -15.08 7.34 -11.82
N THR A 328 -14.43 8.16 -11.00
CA THR A 328 -15.02 8.69 -9.76
C THR A 328 -15.96 9.88 -10.03
N ALA A 329 -15.67 10.69 -11.04
CA ALA A 329 -16.53 11.81 -11.45
C ALA A 329 -17.93 11.34 -11.89
N GLY A 330 -18.01 10.22 -12.62
CA GLY A 330 -19.28 9.60 -13.03
C GLY A 330 -20.09 8.97 -11.89
N LYS A 331 -19.46 8.69 -10.75
CA LYS A 331 -20.09 8.13 -9.53
C LYS A 331 -20.47 9.19 -8.49
N ARG A 332 -20.17 10.46 -8.70
CA ARG A 332 -20.77 11.52 -7.90
C ARG A 332 -22.27 11.54 -8.23
N VAL A 333 -23.02 10.68 -7.53
CA VAL A 333 -24.46 10.84 -7.37
C VAL A 333 -24.64 12.29 -6.96
N ALA A 334 -25.37 13.07 -7.75
CA ALA A 334 -25.78 14.40 -7.37
C ALA A 334 -26.32 14.27 -5.95
N VAL A 335 -25.62 14.85 -4.98
CA VAL A 335 -26.23 15.13 -3.67
C VAL A 335 -27.49 15.88 -4.07
N PRO A 336 -28.70 15.37 -3.81
CA PRO A 336 -29.89 16.10 -4.16
C PRO A 336 -29.72 17.46 -3.50
N SER A 337 -29.66 18.51 -4.30
CA SER A 337 -29.66 19.88 -3.81
C SER A 337 -30.84 19.90 -2.83
N LYS A 338 -30.57 20.09 -1.54
CA LYS A 338 -31.64 20.26 -0.56
C LYS A 338 -32.51 21.37 -1.09
N THR A 339 -33.61 21.00 -1.74
CA THR A 339 -34.63 21.96 -2.10
C THR A 339 -35.14 22.51 -0.79
N CYS A 340 -34.78 23.76 -0.53
CA CYS A 340 -35.26 24.48 0.66
C CYS A 340 -36.75 24.30 0.83
N THR A 341 -37.14 23.75 1.95
CA THR A 341 -38.56 23.69 2.32
C THR A 341 -39.08 25.09 2.50
N GLN A 342 -40.38 25.27 2.35
CA GLN A 342 -41.02 26.56 2.54
C GLN A 342 -40.76 27.14 3.96
N GLN A 343 -40.63 26.27 4.96
CA GLN A 343 -40.29 26.63 6.33
C GLN A 343 -38.84 27.14 6.47
N GLU A 344 -37.89 26.49 5.82
CA GLU A 344 -36.49 26.93 5.84
C GLU A 344 -36.27 28.27 5.13
N ARG A 345 -37.07 28.57 4.09
CA ARG A 345 -37.09 29.88 3.42
C ARG A 345 -37.65 30.98 4.33
N VAL A 346 -38.76 30.72 5.01
CA VAL A 346 -39.39 31.69 5.93
C VAL A 346 -38.47 32.00 7.12
N LEU A 347 -37.66 31.03 7.56
CA LEU A 347 -36.71 31.18 8.68
C LEU A 347 -35.34 31.75 8.26
N GLY A 348 -35.14 32.08 6.97
CA GLY A 348 -33.88 32.64 6.47
C GLY A 348 -32.69 31.66 6.52
N LEU A 349 -32.94 30.36 6.64
CA LEU A 349 -31.94 29.32 6.78
C LEU A 349 -31.33 28.88 5.44
N CYS A 350 -31.87 29.37 4.32
CA CYS A 350 -31.37 29.12 2.99
C CYS A 350 -30.90 30.42 2.32
N LYS A 351 -29.70 30.46 1.80
CA LYS A 351 -29.26 31.50 0.86
C LYS A 351 -29.87 31.23 -0.52
N GLN A 352 -30.40 32.29 -1.16
CA GLN A 352 -30.88 32.28 -2.54
C GLN A 352 -29.76 31.89 -3.50
#